data_f70359c778d4e9ebaeb93cb3f50538f6
#
_entry.id   f70359c778d4e9ebaeb93cb3f50538f6
#
_cell.length_a   1.000
_cell.length_b   1.000
_cell.length_c   1.000
_cell.angle_alpha   90.00
_cell.angle_beta   90.00
_cell.angle_gamma   90.00
#
_symmetry.space_group_name_H-M   'P 1'
#
loop_
_entity.id
_entity.type
_entity.pdbx_description
1 polymer ?
#
loop_
_entity_poly.entity_id
_entity_poly.type
_entity_poly.pdbx_seq_one_letter_code
_entity_poly.pdbx_strand_id
1 'polypeptide(L)'
;MKAYRIIGVLVIAVLVCGCKGKKDKEADEDTTEMARGSYNAEKNVVTVVPLERKVFNKQLVCNGKLEAQSKVTVQFEAQGKIAQINVHDGQKVQKGQIIASLDKEQPRRQLEQARLAFDKAEMNLADRLLDYGYTLADTSRIPADQKRVIYINTGFIDSQMALENAERTYRQCDLKAPFTGKVASLKGRVHEQSGQLCTLIDDSRYIVRFSILETEYKFVRVGQQVLVSPFINSEVVLKGTIISINPTVDQNGQIAVTAQVPGSDDLMDGMNVRITVENSVPDQLVVPKSAVVIRDNMEVLFRIDPETGHSLWTYVNVIMSNTAEHVVEANKERGSELNIGDRIITSGNLNLGDDAEVVIEN
;
A
#
# COMPACT_ATOMS: atom_id res chain seq x y z
N MET A 1 -12.96 25.78 44.50
CA MET A 1 -12.31 26.84 45.28
C MET A 1 -11.59 27.78 44.33
N LYS A 2 -12.00 29.09 44.36
CA LYS A 2 -11.33 30.34 43.96
C LYS A 2 -10.66 30.37 42.58
N ALA A 3 -11.18 30.94 41.52
CA ALA A 3 -11.48 32.39 41.28
C ALA A 3 -10.26 33.31 41.42
N TYR A 4 -9.80 33.85 40.24
CA TYR A 4 -9.33 35.23 40.20
C TYR A 4 -9.53 35.80 38.77
N ARG A 5 -10.41 36.80 38.71
CA ARG A 5 -10.59 37.82 37.69
C ARG A 5 -9.48 38.84 37.84
N ILE A 6 -8.96 39.42 36.76
CA ILE A 6 -8.49 40.83 36.78
C ILE A 6 -8.92 41.47 35.44
N ILE A 7 -9.68 42.52 35.63
CA ILE A 7 -10.17 43.54 34.71
C ILE A 7 -9.06 44.57 34.56
N GLY A 8 -8.84 45.08 33.36
CA GLY A 8 -7.99 46.25 33.10
C GLY A 8 -8.59 47.09 31.99
N VAL A 9 -9.36 48.09 32.39
CA VAL A 9 -9.91 49.20 31.60
C VAL A 9 -8.86 50.32 31.57
N LEU A 10 -8.71 51.01 30.45
CA LEU A 10 -8.41 52.46 30.34
C LEU A 10 -7.86 52.77 28.95
N VAL A 11 -8.16 53.79 28.22
CA VAL A 11 -8.77 55.10 28.30
C VAL A 11 -8.58 55.72 26.91
N ILE A 12 -9.61 56.37 26.52
CA ILE A 12 -9.80 57.26 25.36
C ILE A 12 -8.90 58.49 25.48
N ALA A 13 -8.29 58.93 24.38
CA ALA A 13 -7.88 60.34 24.24
C ALA A 13 -8.20 60.82 22.82
N VAL A 14 -9.24 61.60 22.75
CA VAL A 14 -9.63 62.48 21.67
C VAL A 14 -8.75 63.73 21.71
N LEU A 15 -8.15 64.10 20.59
CA LEU A 15 -7.60 65.44 20.43
C LEU A 15 -8.12 66.01 19.10
N VAL A 16 -9.11 66.87 19.25
CA VAL A 16 -9.59 67.81 18.22
C VAL A 16 -8.71 69.06 18.31
N CYS A 17 -8.16 69.47 17.18
CA CYS A 17 -7.70 70.87 17.03
C CYS A 17 -8.04 71.33 15.63
N GLY A 18 -9.03 72.19 15.53
CA GLY A 18 -9.35 72.99 14.39
C GLY A 18 -8.70 74.39 14.47
N CYS A 19 -8.42 74.96 13.31
CA CYS A 19 -8.38 76.38 13.05
C CYS A 19 -8.43 76.62 11.56
N LYS A 20 -9.52 77.16 11.05
CA LYS A 20 -9.83 78.51 10.55
C LYS A 20 -8.84 79.06 9.53
N GLY A 21 -9.26 79.11 8.31
CA GLY A 21 -9.71 80.08 7.36
C GLY A 21 -8.78 81.20 6.91
N LYS A 22 -8.67 81.34 5.57
CA LYS A 22 -8.87 82.62 4.85
C LYS A 22 -9.01 82.37 3.37
N LYS A 23 -9.99 83.03 2.80
CA LYS A 23 -10.20 83.27 1.39
C LYS A 23 -9.09 84.17 0.84
N ASP A 24 -8.67 83.93 -0.39
CA ASP A 24 -8.63 84.94 -1.43
C ASP A 24 -8.52 84.31 -2.82
N LYS A 25 -9.13 85.03 -3.73
CA LYS A 25 -9.31 84.75 -5.15
C LYS A 25 -8.00 84.86 -5.96
N GLU A 26 -7.84 84.06 -6.98
CA GLU A 26 -7.73 84.57 -8.38
C GLU A 26 -7.55 83.41 -9.32
N ALA A 27 -8.13 83.64 -10.52
CA ALA A 27 -8.18 82.73 -11.65
C ALA A 27 -6.81 82.58 -12.30
N ASP A 28 -6.50 81.36 -12.75
CA ASP A 28 -5.77 81.15 -13.98
C ASP A 28 -6.18 79.76 -14.58
N GLU A 29 -6.63 79.91 -15.80
CA GLU A 29 -6.85 78.76 -16.72
C GLU A 29 -5.50 78.13 -16.99
N ASP A 30 -5.35 76.89 -16.60
CA ASP A 30 -4.34 76.03 -17.24
C ASP A 30 -4.87 74.64 -17.44
N THR A 31 -4.77 74.21 -18.65
CA THR A 31 -5.18 72.99 -19.28
C THR A 31 -4.59 71.78 -18.56
N THR A 32 -5.39 71.07 -17.76
CA THR A 32 -5.08 69.75 -17.28
C THR A 32 -5.42 68.76 -18.42
N GLU A 33 -4.42 68.43 -19.20
CA GLU A 33 -4.40 67.17 -19.94
C GLU A 33 -4.59 66.05 -18.94
N MET A 34 -5.79 65.49 -18.87
CA MET A 34 -6.01 64.19 -18.25
C MET A 34 -5.09 63.19 -18.93
N ALA A 35 -4.04 62.81 -18.26
CA ALA A 35 -3.29 61.62 -18.58
C ALA A 35 -4.30 60.47 -18.61
N ARG A 36 -4.76 60.14 -19.81
CA ARG A 36 -5.36 58.79 -20.09
C ARG A 36 -4.25 57.82 -19.82
N GLY A 37 -4.18 57.31 -18.59
CA GLY A 37 -3.43 56.10 -18.34
C GLY A 37 -3.90 55.09 -19.37
N SER A 38 -2.99 54.68 -20.23
CA SER A 38 -3.21 53.54 -21.10
C SER A 38 -3.46 52.37 -20.18
N TYR A 39 -4.72 52.00 -20.03
CA TYR A 39 -5.09 50.72 -19.44
C TYR A 39 -4.52 49.67 -20.40
N ASN A 40 -3.31 49.20 -20.14
CA ASN A 40 -2.82 47.97 -20.76
C ASN A 40 -3.76 46.89 -20.29
N ALA A 41 -4.73 46.53 -21.08
CA ALA A 41 -5.53 45.33 -20.87
C ALA A 41 -4.52 44.20 -20.68
N GLU A 42 -4.48 43.64 -19.49
CA GLU A 42 -3.69 42.42 -19.24
C GLU A 42 -4.16 41.42 -20.30
N LYS A 43 -3.26 41.07 -21.21
CA LYS A 43 -3.56 40.05 -22.20
C LYS A 43 -3.84 38.75 -21.52
N ASN A 44 -5.00 38.17 -21.79
CA ASN A 44 -5.36 36.85 -21.23
C ASN A 44 -4.45 35.79 -21.82
N VAL A 45 -3.38 35.44 -21.08
CA VAL A 45 -2.45 34.39 -21.51
C VAL A 45 -3.09 33.04 -21.20
N VAL A 46 -3.19 32.19 -22.20
CA VAL A 46 -3.87 30.89 -22.11
C VAL A 46 -3.03 29.75 -22.69
N THR A 47 -3.15 28.57 -22.10
CA THR A 47 -2.62 27.34 -22.70
C THR A 47 -3.75 26.57 -23.36
N VAL A 48 -3.49 25.97 -24.51
CA VAL A 48 -4.50 25.24 -25.28
C VAL A 48 -4.06 23.80 -25.58
N VAL A 49 -5.06 22.93 -25.72
CA VAL A 49 -4.87 21.56 -26.23
C VAL A 49 -5.90 21.30 -27.34
N PRO A 50 -5.56 20.53 -28.38
CA PRO A 50 -6.54 20.12 -29.37
C PRO A 50 -7.54 19.15 -28.77
N LEU A 51 -8.81 19.27 -29.11
CA LEU A 51 -9.84 18.30 -28.74
C LEU A 51 -9.72 17.08 -29.66
N GLU A 52 -9.44 15.94 -29.03
CA GLU A 52 -9.24 14.70 -29.76
C GLU A 52 -10.12 13.58 -29.16
N ARG A 53 -10.49 12.61 -30.01
CA ARG A 53 -11.02 11.35 -29.52
C ARG A 53 -9.90 10.45 -29.11
N LYS A 54 -9.92 10.03 -27.86
CA LYS A 54 -8.93 9.10 -27.33
C LYS A 54 -9.56 8.08 -26.39
N VAL A 55 -8.76 7.10 -26.00
CA VAL A 55 -9.16 6.15 -24.98
C VAL A 55 -9.20 6.86 -23.64
N PHE A 56 -10.36 6.83 -22.99
CA PHE A 56 -10.55 7.33 -21.63
C PHE A 56 -10.44 6.19 -20.64
N ASN A 57 -9.57 6.31 -19.64
CA ASN A 57 -9.45 5.34 -18.56
C ASN A 57 -10.41 5.71 -17.42
N LYS A 58 -11.59 5.09 -17.45
CA LYS A 58 -12.54 5.21 -16.34
C LYS A 58 -11.94 4.54 -15.11
N GLN A 59 -11.94 5.22 -13.98
CA GLN A 59 -11.31 4.80 -12.73
C GLN A 59 -12.35 4.50 -11.66
N LEU A 60 -12.13 3.39 -10.95
CA LEU A 60 -12.77 3.09 -9.68
C LEU A 60 -11.68 3.18 -8.61
N VAL A 61 -11.83 4.09 -7.65
CA VAL A 61 -10.86 4.32 -6.59
C VAL A 61 -11.41 3.75 -5.29
N CYS A 62 -10.68 2.81 -4.71
CA CYS A 62 -11.03 2.14 -3.46
C CYS A 62 -9.91 2.31 -2.44
N ASN A 63 -10.25 2.14 -1.17
CA ASN A 63 -9.29 2.03 -0.08
C ASN A 63 -9.15 0.56 0.29
N GLY A 64 -7.93 0.14 0.61
CA GLY A 64 -7.64 -1.22 1.01
C GLY A 64 -6.52 -1.31 2.02
N LYS A 65 -6.27 -2.53 2.45
CA LYS A 65 -5.22 -2.84 3.40
C LYS A 65 -4.27 -3.87 2.81
N LEU A 66 -2.99 -3.63 2.99
CA LEU A 66 -1.92 -4.55 2.63
C LEU A 66 -1.76 -5.60 3.71
N GLU A 67 -1.66 -6.85 3.29
CA GLU A 67 -1.33 -7.98 4.15
C GLU A 67 -0.20 -8.77 3.49
N ALA A 68 0.78 -9.20 4.27
CA ALA A 68 1.82 -10.09 3.75
C ALA A 68 1.20 -11.41 3.29
N GLN A 69 1.75 -12.00 2.23
CA GLN A 69 1.26 -13.28 1.70
C GLN A 69 1.33 -14.40 2.74
N SER A 70 2.40 -14.45 3.51
CA SER A 70 2.59 -15.39 4.60
C SER A 70 3.08 -14.66 5.83
N LYS A 71 2.43 -14.96 6.95
CA LYS A 71 2.76 -14.41 8.25
C LYS A 71 2.64 -15.52 9.29
N VAL A 72 3.71 -15.76 10.03
CA VAL A 72 3.71 -16.79 11.06
C VAL A 72 4.33 -16.27 12.35
N THR A 73 3.71 -16.62 13.45
CA THR A 73 4.32 -16.44 14.77
C THR A 73 5.30 -17.58 15.00
N VAL A 74 6.57 -17.23 15.15
CA VAL A 74 7.65 -18.17 15.38
C VAL A 74 7.83 -18.34 16.88
N GLN A 75 7.73 -19.58 17.34
CA GLN A 75 7.84 -19.97 18.75
C GLN A 75 8.67 -21.24 18.90
N PHE A 76 9.29 -21.41 20.05
CA PHE A 76 10.01 -22.63 20.38
C PHE A 76 9.03 -23.79 20.59
N GLU A 77 9.37 -24.96 20.07
CA GLU A 77 8.66 -26.21 20.32
C GLU A 77 9.12 -26.86 21.64
N ALA A 78 10.40 -26.67 21.99
CA ALA A 78 10.97 -27.16 23.25
C ALA A 78 10.84 -26.11 24.35
N GLN A 79 10.80 -26.59 25.58
CA GLN A 79 10.85 -25.75 26.78
C GLN A 79 12.30 -25.58 27.26
N GLY A 80 12.64 -24.37 27.67
CA GLY A 80 13.97 -24.03 28.17
C GLY A 80 14.17 -22.51 28.26
N LYS A 81 15.33 -22.11 28.79
CA LYS A 81 15.73 -20.70 28.82
C LYS A 81 16.34 -20.32 27.49
N ILE A 82 16.03 -19.13 27.01
CA ILE A 82 16.63 -18.56 25.79
C ILE A 82 18.09 -18.22 26.11
N ALA A 83 19.03 -18.89 25.43
CA ALA A 83 20.45 -18.65 25.59
C ALA A 83 20.93 -17.49 24.73
N GLN A 84 20.42 -17.39 23.49
CA GLN A 84 20.80 -16.32 22.57
C GLN A 84 19.70 -16.05 21.55
N ILE A 85 19.67 -14.80 21.06
CA ILE A 85 18.83 -14.33 19.98
C ILE A 85 19.74 -13.72 18.92
N ASN A 86 19.64 -14.20 17.68
CA ASN A 86 20.57 -13.85 16.59
C ASN A 86 19.96 -12.84 15.58
N VAL A 87 18.81 -12.30 15.90
CA VAL A 87 18.05 -11.42 14.99
C VAL A 87 17.49 -10.22 15.75
N HIS A 88 17.14 -9.19 14.99
CA HIS A 88 16.44 -7.99 15.46
C HIS A 88 15.24 -7.66 14.55
N ASP A 89 14.35 -6.80 15.02
CA ASP A 89 13.21 -6.35 14.22
C ASP A 89 13.67 -5.70 12.91
N GLY A 90 12.96 -6.01 11.81
CA GLY A 90 13.27 -5.53 10.47
C GLY A 90 14.36 -6.33 9.73
N GLN A 91 15.06 -7.23 10.42
CA GLN A 91 16.11 -8.03 9.79
C GLN A 91 15.52 -9.08 8.84
N LYS A 92 16.12 -9.20 7.65
CA LYS A 92 15.81 -10.25 6.69
C LYS A 92 16.55 -11.54 7.07
N VAL A 93 15.81 -12.64 7.10
CA VAL A 93 16.34 -13.99 7.41
C VAL A 93 16.01 -14.95 6.27
N GLN A 94 16.85 -15.97 6.10
CA GLN A 94 16.64 -17.02 5.11
C GLN A 94 15.95 -18.24 5.74
N LYS A 95 15.21 -19.01 4.95
CA LYS A 95 14.65 -20.29 5.37
C LYS A 95 15.73 -21.19 5.98
N GLY A 96 15.48 -21.73 7.17
CA GLY A 96 16.39 -22.60 7.91
C GLY A 96 17.45 -21.85 8.74
N GLN A 97 17.59 -20.53 8.64
CA GLN A 97 18.49 -19.72 9.47
C GLN A 97 18.04 -19.79 10.94
N ILE A 98 19.02 -19.94 11.83
CA ILE A 98 18.75 -19.96 13.29
C ILE A 98 18.48 -18.54 13.77
N ILE A 99 17.24 -18.34 14.26
CA ILE A 99 16.74 -17.07 14.81
C ILE A 99 17.17 -16.91 16.26
N ALA A 100 17.02 -17.99 17.04
CA ALA A 100 17.38 -18.02 18.45
C ALA A 100 17.68 -19.46 18.88
N SER A 101 18.34 -19.61 20.02
CA SER A 101 18.63 -20.92 20.61
C SER A 101 18.35 -20.94 22.11
N LEU A 102 17.83 -22.06 22.57
CA LEU A 102 17.70 -22.37 24.00
C LEU A 102 19.04 -22.84 24.58
N ASP A 103 19.12 -22.88 25.92
CA ASP A 103 20.21 -23.54 26.61
C ASP A 103 20.20 -25.04 26.27
N LYS A 104 21.29 -25.51 25.70
CA LYS A 104 21.45 -26.88 25.19
C LYS A 104 22.19 -27.81 26.15
N GLU A 105 22.62 -27.31 27.30
CA GLU A 105 23.50 -28.12 28.16
C GLU A 105 22.84 -29.42 28.63
N GLN A 106 21.60 -29.35 29.09
CA GLN A 106 20.85 -30.54 29.51
C GLN A 106 20.45 -31.42 28.30
N PRO A 107 19.86 -30.90 27.22
CA PRO A 107 19.57 -31.71 26.03
C PRO A 107 20.80 -32.40 25.43
N ARG A 108 21.96 -31.72 25.43
CA ARG A 108 23.22 -32.31 24.94
C ARG A 108 23.64 -33.49 25.78
N ARG A 109 23.60 -33.37 27.13
CA ARG A 109 23.92 -34.49 28.04
C ARG A 109 22.96 -35.66 27.84
N GLN A 110 21.66 -35.41 27.65
CA GLN A 110 20.67 -36.44 27.36
C GLN A 110 20.94 -37.15 26.04
N LEU A 111 21.33 -36.39 24.99
CA LEU A 111 21.71 -36.95 23.71
C LEU A 111 22.95 -37.82 23.80
N GLU A 112 23.98 -37.40 24.53
CA GLU A 112 25.20 -38.19 24.77
C GLU A 112 24.90 -39.48 25.51
N GLN A 113 24.04 -39.42 26.54
CA GLN A 113 23.58 -40.62 27.29
C GLN A 113 22.80 -41.58 26.40
N ALA A 114 21.85 -41.07 25.59
CA ALA A 114 21.08 -41.91 24.68
C ALA A 114 21.96 -42.55 23.61
N ARG A 115 22.97 -41.85 23.12
CA ARG A 115 23.95 -42.37 22.15
C ARG A 115 24.77 -43.51 22.75
N LEU A 116 25.31 -43.35 23.96
CA LEU A 116 26.01 -44.41 24.64
C LEU A 116 25.14 -45.63 24.91
N ALA A 117 23.86 -45.44 25.26
CA ALA A 117 22.91 -46.53 25.45
C ALA A 117 22.62 -47.28 24.14
N PHE A 118 22.51 -46.54 23.02
CA PHE A 118 22.34 -47.10 21.68
C PHE A 118 23.55 -47.92 21.27
N ASP A 119 24.77 -47.36 21.40
CA ASP A 119 26.02 -48.04 21.05
C ASP A 119 26.16 -49.38 21.86
N LYS A 120 25.81 -49.36 23.14
CA LYS A 120 25.77 -50.56 23.98
C LYS A 120 24.74 -51.58 23.50
N ALA A 121 23.56 -51.14 23.13
CA ALA A 121 22.51 -52.01 22.61
C ALA A 121 22.88 -52.61 21.26
N GLU A 122 23.58 -51.86 20.41
CA GLU A 122 24.11 -52.32 19.12
C GLU A 122 25.16 -53.42 19.33
N MET A 123 26.09 -53.28 20.31
CA MET A 123 27.03 -54.32 20.66
C MET A 123 26.31 -55.56 21.18
N ASN A 124 25.31 -55.41 22.06
CA ASN A 124 24.52 -56.55 22.55
C ASN A 124 23.76 -57.24 21.40
N LEU A 125 23.27 -56.48 20.44
CA LEU A 125 22.64 -57.00 19.25
C LEU A 125 23.61 -57.80 18.39
N ALA A 126 24.84 -57.29 18.19
CA ALA A 126 25.88 -57.98 17.45
C ALA A 126 26.24 -59.32 18.11
N ASP A 127 26.47 -59.34 19.40
CA ASP A 127 26.75 -60.53 20.16
C ASP A 127 25.60 -61.55 20.05
N ARG A 128 24.35 -61.08 20.23
CA ARG A 128 23.18 -61.96 20.16
C ARG A 128 22.94 -62.51 18.76
N LEU A 129 23.26 -61.79 17.72
CA LEU A 129 23.20 -62.28 16.32
C LEU A 129 24.21 -63.38 16.08
N LEU A 130 25.42 -63.27 16.62
CA LEU A 130 26.43 -64.32 16.51
C LEU A 130 25.98 -65.63 17.16
N ASP A 131 25.24 -65.61 18.27
CA ASP A 131 24.65 -66.81 18.91
C ASP A 131 23.72 -67.58 17.94
N TYR A 132 23.09 -66.85 17.00
CA TYR A 132 22.20 -67.43 15.99
C TYR A 132 22.89 -67.66 14.64
N GLY A 133 24.21 -67.47 14.54
CA GLY A 133 25.01 -67.64 13.34
C GLY A 133 24.83 -66.53 12.29
N TYR A 134 24.39 -65.34 12.71
CA TYR A 134 24.24 -64.18 11.86
C TYR A 134 25.22 -63.05 12.30
N THR A 135 25.46 -62.14 11.37
CA THR A 135 26.19 -60.88 11.62
C THR A 135 25.27 -59.68 11.40
N LEU A 136 25.71 -58.50 11.81
CA LEU A 136 24.98 -57.24 11.50
C LEU A 136 24.74 -57.02 10.01
N ALA A 137 25.62 -57.58 9.14
CA ALA A 137 25.46 -57.50 7.67
C ALA A 137 24.41 -58.49 7.15
N ASP A 138 24.08 -59.56 7.91
CA ASP A 138 23.16 -60.61 7.48
C ASP A 138 21.70 -60.36 7.86
N THR A 139 21.37 -59.16 8.37
CA THR A 139 20.05 -58.85 8.95
C THR A 139 18.87 -59.04 7.98
N SER A 140 19.12 -59.07 6.65
CA SER A 140 18.12 -59.35 5.61
C SER A 140 17.79 -60.84 5.50
N ARG A 141 18.67 -61.72 5.98
CA ARG A 141 18.51 -63.20 5.93
C ARG A 141 17.79 -63.76 7.14
N ILE A 142 17.62 -62.96 8.19
CA ILE A 142 16.98 -63.39 9.46
C ILE A 142 15.46 -63.43 9.24
N PRO A 143 14.78 -64.56 9.58
CA PRO A 143 13.32 -64.56 9.58
C PRO A 143 12.73 -63.44 10.41
N ALA A 144 11.66 -62.80 9.91
CA ALA A 144 11.09 -61.61 10.51
C ALA A 144 10.74 -61.76 11.97
N ASP A 145 10.18 -62.89 12.38
CA ASP A 145 9.81 -63.16 13.76
C ASP A 145 11.04 -63.29 14.67
N GLN A 146 12.08 -63.98 14.24
CA GLN A 146 13.33 -64.09 15.00
C GLN A 146 14.04 -62.75 15.10
N LYS A 147 14.09 -61.99 14.03
CA LYS A 147 14.65 -60.67 13.98
C LYS A 147 13.99 -59.76 15.05
N ARG A 148 12.66 -59.75 15.05
CA ARG A 148 11.88 -58.92 16.01
C ARG A 148 12.20 -59.31 17.46
N VAL A 149 12.25 -60.60 17.77
CA VAL A 149 12.55 -61.07 19.13
C VAL A 149 13.97 -60.69 19.56
N ILE A 150 14.97 -60.86 18.68
CA ILE A 150 16.36 -60.49 18.96
C ILE A 150 16.47 -59.00 19.19
N TYR A 151 15.88 -58.17 18.34
CA TYR A 151 15.95 -56.71 18.43
C TYR A 151 15.26 -56.15 19.69
N ILE A 152 14.15 -56.75 20.12
CA ILE A 152 13.48 -56.36 21.35
C ILE A 152 14.31 -56.82 22.59
N ASN A 153 14.77 -58.06 22.64
CA ASN A 153 15.47 -58.61 23.80
C ASN A 153 16.84 -57.96 24.05
N THR A 154 17.48 -57.41 22.99
CA THR A 154 18.74 -56.67 23.11
C THR A 154 18.54 -55.19 23.51
N GLY A 155 17.29 -54.73 23.57
CA GLY A 155 16.99 -53.31 23.84
C GLY A 155 17.37 -52.38 22.68
N PHE A 156 17.66 -52.89 21.48
CA PHE A 156 18.11 -52.11 20.37
C PHE A 156 17.02 -51.11 19.87
N ILE A 157 15.77 -51.61 19.75
CA ILE A 157 14.66 -50.74 19.31
C ILE A 157 14.39 -49.61 20.32
N ASP A 158 14.38 -49.93 21.63
CA ASP A 158 14.11 -48.94 22.66
C ASP A 158 15.21 -47.88 22.72
N SER A 159 16.48 -48.31 22.62
CA SER A 159 17.62 -47.38 22.61
C SER A 159 17.67 -46.53 21.36
N GLN A 160 17.32 -47.09 20.17
CA GLN A 160 17.18 -46.33 18.93
C GLN A 160 16.11 -45.24 19.05
N MET A 161 14.92 -45.59 19.56
CA MET A 161 13.85 -44.62 19.77
C MET A 161 14.24 -43.53 20.79
N ALA A 162 14.96 -43.92 21.84
CA ALA A 162 15.47 -42.98 22.84
C ALA A 162 16.50 -41.99 22.22
N LEU A 163 17.40 -42.49 21.38
CA LEU A 163 18.36 -41.67 20.65
C LEU A 163 17.66 -40.70 19.72
N GLU A 164 16.74 -41.17 18.87
CA GLU A 164 15.97 -40.33 17.95
C GLU A 164 15.19 -39.23 18.70
N ASN A 165 14.59 -39.55 19.85
CA ASN A 165 13.90 -38.56 20.69
C ASN A 165 14.85 -37.53 21.29
N ALA A 166 16.02 -37.96 21.80
CA ALA A 166 17.03 -37.04 22.32
C ALA A 166 17.60 -36.12 21.22
N GLU A 167 17.85 -36.65 20.01
CA GLU A 167 18.26 -35.84 18.86
C GLU A 167 17.21 -34.83 18.46
N ARG A 168 15.93 -35.22 18.47
CA ARG A 168 14.83 -34.31 18.14
C ARG A 168 14.76 -33.20 19.18
N THR A 169 14.81 -33.50 20.45
CA THR A 169 14.80 -32.51 21.53
C THR A 169 15.99 -31.56 21.43
N TYR A 170 17.18 -32.08 21.14
CA TYR A 170 18.36 -31.25 20.92
C TYR A 170 18.21 -30.30 19.69
N ARG A 171 17.68 -30.80 18.58
CA ARG A 171 17.42 -29.98 17.38
C ARG A 171 16.34 -28.92 17.62
N GLN A 172 15.32 -29.22 18.42
CA GLN A 172 14.23 -28.30 18.78
C GLN A 172 14.69 -27.14 19.69
N CYS A 173 15.89 -27.23 20.27
CA CYS A 173 16.49 -26.09 20.96
C CYS A 173 16.89 -24.96 20.01
N ASP A 174 17.06 -25.22 18.72
CA ASP A 174 17.31 -24.19 17.71
C ASP A 174 16.02 -23.80 17.00
N LEU A 175 15.63 -22.55 17.19
CA LEU A 175 14.50 -21.99 16.49
C LEU A 175 14.94 -21.50 15.11
N LYS A 176 14.40 -22.10 14.06
CA LYS A 176 14.76 -21.81 12.66
C LYS A 176 13.63 -21.10 11.95
N ALA A 177 13.99 -20.23 11.01
CA ALA A 177 13.04 -19.57 10.13
C ALA A 177 12.35 -20.61 9.21
N PRO A 178 11.00 -20.69 9.19
CA PRO A 178 10.26 -21.64 8.35
C PRO A 178 10.29 -21.25 6.85
N PHE A 179 10.44 -19.96 6.56
CA PHE A 179 10.59 -19.41 5.22
C PHE A 179 11.49 -18.17 5.25
N THR A 180 11.88 -17.67 4.08
CA THR A 180 12.64 -16.41 3.94
C THR A 180 11.71 -15.22 4.11
N GLY A 181 12.06 -14.26 4.98
CA GLY A 181 11.22 -13.09 5.25
C GLY A 181 11.86 -12.11 6.21
N LYS A 182 11.10 -11.11 6.66
CA LYS A 182 11.52 -10.10 7.63
C LYS A 182 10.99 -10.42 9.02
N VAL A 183 11.83 -10.24 10.03
CA VAL A 183 11.48 -10.39 11.44
C VAL A 183 10.70 -9.15 11.90
N ALA A 184 9.58 -9.39 12.59
CA ALA A 184 8.76 -8.34 13.18
C ALA A 184 8.29 -8.73 14.57
N SER A 185 8.05 -7.75 15.42
CA SER A 185 7.49 -7.93 16.77
C SER A 185 8.28 -8.92 17.62
N LEU A 186 9.59 -8.73 17.71
CA LEU A 186 10.47 -9.50 18.58
C LEU A 186 10.09 -9.24 20.06
N LYS A 187 9.62 -10.28 20.76
CA LYS A 187 9.14 -10.18 22.14
C LYS A 187 10.06 -10.89 23.14
N GLY A 188 10.74 -11.94 22.70
CA GLY A 188 11.59 -12.75 23.59
C GLY A 188 12.87 -12.01 23.98
N ARG A 189 13.36 -12.33 25.18
CA ARG A 189 14.65 -11.82 25.69
C ARG A 189 15.53 -12.98 26.15
N VAL A 190 16.84 -12.76 26.08
CA VAL A 190 17.81 -13.72 26.60
C VAL A 190 17.56 -13.94 28.11
N HIS A 191 17.67 -15.19 28.56
CA HIS A 191 17.40 -15.70 29.91
C HIS A 191 15.92 -15.83 30.30
N GLU A 192 14.97 -15.43 29.43
CA GLU A 192 13.56 -15.73 29.60
C GLU A 192 13.24 -17.18 29.21
N GLN A 193 12.08 -17.68 29.69
CA GLN A 193 11.56 -18.97 29.28
C GLN A 193 11.11 -18.97 27.82
N SER A 194 11.26 -20.12 27.17
CA SER A 194 10.81 -20.31 25.79
C SER A 194 9.31 -20.03 25.64
N GLY A 195 8.96 -19.42 24.51
CA GLY A 195 7.59 -19.07 24.17
C GLY A 195 7.56 -18.48 22.76
N GLN A 196 6.59 -17.60 22.54
CA GLN A 196 6.48 -16.83 21.32
C GLN A 196 7.65 -15.85 21.22
N LEU A 197 8.50 -15.99 20.17
CA LEU A 197 9.68 -15.16 20.01
C LEU A 197 9.41 -13.93 19.15
N CYS A 198 8.94 -14.13 17.93
CA CYS A 198 8.74 -13.06 16.96
C CYS A 198 7.67 -13.45 15.93
N THR A 199 7.37 -12.52 15.05
CA THR A 199 6.59 -12.78 13.84
C THR A 199 7.51 -12.73 12.63
N LEU A 200 7.42 -13.72 11.76
CA LEU A 200 8.10 -13.72 10.47
C LEU A 200 7.10 -13.38 9.37
N ILE A 201 7.47 -12.43 8.53
CA ILE A 201 6.63 -11.87 7.46
C ILE A 201 7.32 -12.14 6.12
N ASP A 202 6.62 -12.78 5.20
CA ASP A 202 7.06 -12.93 3.81
C ASP A 202 6.82 -11.61 3.06
N ASP A 203 7.91 -10.90 2.75
CA ASP A 203 7.91 -9.63 2.05
C ASP A 203 8.05 -9.76 0.51
N SER A 204 8.02 -10.97 0.00
CA SER A 204 8.15 -11.23 -1.45
C SER A 204 6.94 -10.77 -2.26
N ARG A 205 5.76 -10.84 -1.65
CA ARG A 205 4.47 -10.43 -2.22
C ARG A 205 3.52 -9.97 -1.12
N TYR A 206 2.63 -9.07 -1.50
CA TYR A 206 1.56 -8.62 -0.62
C TYR A 206 0.20 -8.88 -1.24
N ILE A 207 -0.76 -9.15 -0.38
CA ILE A 207 -2.18 -9.27 -0.69
C ILE A 207 -2.83 -7.95 -0.30
N VAL A 208 -3.59 -7.36 -1.21
CA VAL A 208 -4.38 -6.16 -0.97
C VAL A 208 -5.84 -6.56 -0.89
N ARG A 209 -6.47 -6.31 0.24
CA ARG A 209 -7.91 -6.52 0.43
C ARG A 209 -8.63 -5.20 0.38
N PHE A 210 -9.63 -5.11 -0.47
CA PHE A 210 -10.48 -3.93 -0.61
C PHE A 210 -11.92 -4.35 -0.92
N SER A 211 -12.85 -3.43 -0.78
CA SER A 211 -14.26 -3.67 -1.06
C SER A 211 -14.74 -2.74 -2.17
N ILE A 212 -15.66 -3.24 -2.99
CA ILE A 212 -16.39 -2.49 -4.01
C ILE A 212 -17.87 -2.58 -3.72
N LEU A 213 -18.67 -1.65 -4.25
CA LEU A 213 -20.12 -1.73 -4.18
C LEU A 213 -20.67 -2.78 -5.16
N GLU A 214 -21.82 -3.37 -4.86
CA GLU A 214 -22.50 -4.31 -5.76
C GLU A 214 -22.74 -3.71 -7.15
N THR A 215 -23.07 -2.42 -7.23
CA THR A 215 -23.27 -1.68 -8.48
C THR A 215 -22.00 -1.60 -9.34
N GLU A 216 -20.82 -1.73 -8.72
CA GLU A 216 -19.51 -1.66 -9.37
C GLU A 216 -18.99 -3.04 -9.79
N TYR A 217 -19.70 -4.12 -9.46
CA TYR A 217 -19.25 -5.49 -9.73
C TYR A 217 -18.86 -5.72 -11.20
N LYS A 218 -19.64 -5.15 -12.14
CA LYS A 218 -19.37 -5.28 -13.58
C LYS A 218 -18.08 -4.59 -14.03
N PHE A 219 -17.56 -3.68 -13.19
CA PHE A 219 -16.34 -2.92 -13.48
C PHE A 219 -15.07 -3.71 -13.17
N VAL A 220 -15.15 -4.73 -12.31
CA VAL A 220 -14.01 -5.46 -11.76
C VAL A 220 -14.03 -6.93 -12.24
N ARG A 221 -12.86 -7.44 -12.64
CA ARG A 221 -12.70 -8.83 -13.12
C ARG A 221 -11.44 -9.45 -12.54
N VAL A 222 -11.47 -10.77 -12.32
CA VAL A 222 -10.27 -11.53 -11.98
C VAL A 222 -9.26 -11.47 -13.14
N GLY A 223 -7.98 -11.26 -12.83
CA GLY A 223 -6.91 -11.06 -13.79
C GLY A 223 -6.72 -9.61 -14.24
N GLN A 224 -7.61 -8.69 -13.85
CA GLN A 224 -7.48 -7.27 -14.17
C GLN A 224 -6.32 -6.63 -13.39
N GLN A 225 -5.59 -5.72 -14.06
CA GLN A 225 -4.55 -4.93 -13.42
C GLN A 225 -5.16 -3.82 -12.56
N VAL A 226 -4.49 -3.53 -11.45
CA VAL A 226 -4.81 -2.45 -10.53
C VAL A 226 -3.56 -1.67 -10.20
N LEU A 227 -3.73 -0.38 -9.93
CA LEU A 227 -2.67 0.48 -9.41
C LEU A 227 -2.86 0.59 -7.91
N VAL A 228 -1.79 0.34 -7.16
CA VAL A 228 -1.80 0.37 -5.69
C VAL A 228 -0.79 1.40 -5.22
N SER A 229 -1.25 2.37 -4.46
CA SER A 229 -0.42 3.45 -3.92
C SER A 229 -0.57 3.52 -2.39
N PRO A 230 0.53 3.43 -1.62
CA PRO A 230 0.49 3.67 -0.18
C PRO A 230 0.04 5.09 0.15
N PHE A 231 -0.78 5.27 1.20
CA PHE A 231 -1.18 6.62 1.61
C PHE A 231 -0.01 7.47 2.12
N ILE A 232 1.00 6.82 2.68
CA ILE A 232 2.18 7.53 3.21
C ILE A 232 3.05 8.14 2.09
N ASN A 233 3.03 7.53 0.90
CA ASN A 233 3.73 8.03 -0.28
C ASN A 233 2.90 7.71 -1.53
N SER A 234 2.08 8.67 -1.95
CA SER A 234 1.20 8.53 -3.11
C SER A 234 1.93 8.56 -4.47
N GLU A 235 3.21 8.94 -4.49
CA GLU A 235 4.02 8.93 -5.72
C GLU A 235 4.46 7.51 -6.10
N VAL A 236 4.55 6.62 -5.09
CA VAL A 236 4.82 5.21 -5.33
C VAL A 236 3.56 4.54 -5.87
N VAL A 237 3.63 4.10 -7.12
CA VAL A 237 2.54 3.39 -7.80
C VAL A 237 3.02 2.00 -8.19
N LEU A 238 2.42 0.99 -7.58
CA LEU A 238 2.73 -0.41 -7.84
C LEU A 238 1.62 -1.04 -8.66
N LYS A 239 2.00 -1.86 -9.63
CA LYS A 239 1.06 -2.64 -10.43
C LYS A 239 0.72 -3.93 -9.70
N GLY A 240 -0.56 -4.14 -9.44
CA GLY A 240 -1.11 -5.37 -8.90
C GLY A 240 -2.03 -6.06 -9.87
N THR A 241 -2.47 -7.26 -9.51
CA THR A 241 -3.45 -8.04 -10.29
C THR A 241 -4.53 -8.56 -9.36
N ILE A 242 -5.79 -8.43 -9.76
CA ILE A 242 -6.94 -9.00 -9.03
C ILE A 242 -6.87 -10.52 -9.14
N ILE A 243 -6.78 -11.20 -8.00
CA ILE A 243 -6.67 -12.66 -7.93
C ILE A 243 -7.99 -13.33 -7.56
N SER A 244 -8.86 -12.62 -6.83
CA SER A 244 -10.18 -13.16 -6.47
C SER A 244 -11.20 -12.05 -6.18
N ILE A 245 -12.46 -12.38 -6.41
CA ILE A 245 -13.63 -11.59 -6.05
C ILE A 245 -14.53 -12.52 -5.23
N ASN A 246 -14.92 -12.09 -4.03
CA ASN A 246 -15.82 -12.87 -3.19
C ASN A 246 -17.20 -12.99 -3.87
N PRO A 247 -17.77 -14.18 -4.00
CA PRO A 247 -19.10 -14.36 -4.60
C PRO A 247 -20.26 -13.94 -3.69
N THR A 248 -20.00 -13.37 -2.52
CA THR A 248 -21.01 -12.92 -1.56
C THR A 248 -20.98 -11.40 -1.41
N VAL A 249 -22.18 -10.82 -1.29
CA VAL A 249 -22.37 -9.41 -0.92
C VAL A 249 -22.59 -9.35 0.60
N ASP A 250 -21.91 -8.46 1.28
CA ASP A 250 -22.07 -8.28 2.72
C ASP A 250 -23.33 -7.47 3.07
N GLN A 251 -23.57 -7.26 4.38
CA GLN A 251 -24.74 -6.52 4.87
C GLN A 251 -24.75 -5.04 4.46
N ASN A 252 -23.62 -4.50 4.02
CA ASN A 252 -23.45 -3.12 3.57
C ASN A 252 -23.54 -2.98 2.04
N GLY A 253 -23.87 -4.05 1.32
CA GLY A 253 -23.89 -4.06 -0.15
C GLY A 253 -22.47 -4.05 -0.76
N GLN A 254 -21.47 -4.56 -0.03
CA GLN A 254 -20.09 -4.58 -0.49
C GLN A 254 -19.62 -5.98 -0.87
N ILE A 255 -18.77 -6.05 -1.87
CA ILE A 255 -18.11 -7.27 -2.34
C ILE A 255 -16.62 -7.15 -2.04
N ALA A 256 -16.07 -8.12 -1.31
CA ALA A 256 -14.65 -8.16 -1.02
C ALA A 256 -13.87 -8.62 -2.26
N VAL A 257 -12.83 -7.85 -2.58
CA VAL A 257 -11.91 -8.12 -3.70
C VAL A 257 -10.50 -8.25 -3.16
N THR A 258 -9.76 -9.18 -3.73
CA THR A 258 -8.37 -9.43 -3.36
C THR A 258 -7.48 -9.24 -4.59
N ALA A 259 -6.47 -8.41 -4.45
CA ALA A 259 -5.41 -8.25 -5.44
C ALA A 259 -4.05 -8.64 -4.86
N GLN A 260 -3.13 -9.01 -5.72
CA GLN A 260 -1.74 -9.32 -5.38
C GLN A 260 -0.82 -8.27 -5.98
N VAL A 261 0.15 -7.79 -5.18
CA VAL A 261 1.22 -6.89 -5.61
C VAL A 261 2.58 -7.51 -5.31
N PRO A 262 3.59 -7.26 -6.15
CA PRO A 262 4.96 -7.65 -5.84
C PRO A 262 5.46 -6.95 -4.58
N GLY A 263 6.38 -7.58 -3.87
CA GLY A 263 7.06 -6.97 -2.73
C GLY A 263 7.91 -5.77 -3.14
N SER A 264 7.94 -4.78 -2.26
CA SER A 264 8.80 -3.60 -2.36
C SER A 264 9.23 -3.21 -0.96
N ASP A 265 10.38 -2.56 -0.82
CA ASP A 265 10.87 -2.06 0.47
C ASP A 265 10.01 -0.91 1.03
N ASP A 266 9.22 -0.26 0.16
CA ASP A 266 8.26 0.78 0.56
C ASP A 266 6.97 0.22 1.19
N LEU A 267 6.77 -1.12 1.16
CA LEU A 267 5.57 -1.78 1.64
C LEU A 267 5.80 -2.45 2.99
N MET A 268 4.82 -2.31 3.87
CA MET A 268 4.78 -3.00 5.16
C MET A 268 3.43 -3.69 5.37
N ASP A 269 3.47 -4.80 6.11
CA ASP A 269 2.24 -5.49 6.53
C ASP A 269 1.35 -4.57 7.36
N GLY A 270 0.08 -4.48 6.98
CA GLY A 270 -0.90 -3.64 7.66
C GLY A 270 -1.06 -2.23 7.11
N MET A 271 -0.28 -1.81 6.10
CA MET A 271 -0.42 -0.50 5.49
C MET A 271 -1.78 -0.29 4.82
N ASN A 272 -2.29 0.92 4.94
CA ASN A 272 -3.44 1.36 4.14
C ASN A 272 -2.96 1.86 2.78
N VAL A 273 -3.70 1.46 1.74
CA VAL A 273 -3.37 1.77 0.35
C VAL A 273 -4.60 2.26 -0.40
N ARG A 274 -4.36 3.07 -1.42
CA ARG A 274 -5.35 3.43 -2.44
C ARG A 274 -5.21 2.44 -3.59
N ILE A 275 -6.33 1.91 -4.04
CA ILE A 275 -6.41 1.02 -5.19
C ILE A 275 -7.17 1.76 -6.29
N THR A 276 -6.59 1.82 -7.47
CA THR A 276 -7.24 2.35 -8.66
C THR A 276 -7.40 1.22 -9.67
N VAL A 277 -8.65 0.90 -9.96
CA VAL A 277 -9.03 -0.05 -11.01
C VAL A 277 -9.40 0.74 -12.25
N GLU A 278 -8.81 0.41 -13.39
CA GLU A 278 -9.03 1.15 -14.63
C GLU A 278 -9.72 0.27 -15.68
N ASN A 279 -10.70 0.87 -16.37
CA ASN A 279 -11.33 0.30 -17.56
C ASN A 279 -11.24 1.31 -18.70
N SER A 280 -10.65 0.87 -19.79
CA SER A 280 -10.51 1.70 -20.98
C SER A 280 -11.82 1.76 -21.77
N VAL A 281 -12.29 2.99 -22.00
CA VAL A 281 -13.45 3.28 -22.83
C VAL A 281 -12.94 3.99 -24.11
N PRO A 282 -12.98 3.35 -25.27
CA PRO A 282 -12.47 3.93 -26.49
C PRO A 282 -13.36 5.06 -27.04
N ASP A 283 -12.79 5.85 -27.93
CA ASP A 283 -13.51 6.82 -28.76
C ASP A 283 -14.27 7.90 -27.99
N GLN A 284 -13.65 8.48 -26.95
CA GLN A 284 -14.24 9.53 -26.12
C GLN A 284 -13.61 10.90 -26.42
N LEU A 285 -14.41 11.96 -26.38
CA LEU A 285 -13.89 13.34 -26.37
C LEU A 285 -13.37 13.66 -24.99
N VAL A 286 -12.06 13.72 -24.85
CA VAL A 286 -11.39 13.85 -23.54
C VAL A 286 -10.66 15.17 -23.44
N VAL A 287 -10.89 15.87 -22.33
CA VAL A 287 -10.21 17.11 -21.97
C VAL A 287 -9.58 17.00 -20.57
N PRO A 288 -8.49 17.72 -20.31
CA PRO A 288 -7.98 17.85 -18.95
C PRO A 288 -9.03 18.45 -18.01
N LYS A 289 -9.04 18.05 -16.74
CA LYS A 289 -9.97 18.61 -15.74
C LYS A 289 -9.91 20.13 -15.65
N SER A 290 -8.71 20.70 -15.81
CA SER A 290 -8.50 22.14 -15.77
C SER A 290 -9.20 22.92 -16.90
N ALA A 291 -9.59 22.25 -17.98
CA ALA A 291 -10.31 22.86 -19.08
C ALA A 291 -11.77 23.17 -18.76
N VAL A 292 -12.40 22.41 -17.85
CA VAL A 292 -13.81 22.57 -17.48
C VAL A 292 -13.91 23.41 -16.22
N VAL A 293 -14.68 24.48 -16.30
CA VAL A 293 -14.97 25.38 -15.19
C VAL A 293 -16.48 25.41 -14.93
N ILE A 294 -16.87 25.67 -13.67
CA ILE A 294 -18.29 25.83 -13.32
C ILE A 294 -18.61 27.32 -13.33
N ARG A 295 -19.59 27.70 -14.17
CA ARG A 295 -20.14 29.07 -14.28
C ARG A 295 -21.65 28.99 -14.20
N ASP A 296 -22.24 29.85 -13.40
CA ASP A 296 -23.69 29.89 -13.21
C ASP A 296 -24.32 28.52 -12.95
N ASN A 297 -23.62 27.70 -12.17
CA ASN A 297 -23.98 26.30 -11.84
C ASN A 297 -24.03 25.37 -13.08
N MET A 298 -23.27 25.69 -14.12
CA MET A 298 -23.14 24.92 -15.36
C MET A 298 -21.68 24.63 -15.69
N GLU A 299 -21.44 23.48 -16.32
CA GLU A 299 -20.14 23.08 -16.81
C GLU A 299 -19.84 23.78 -18.14
N VAL A 300 -18.73 24.47 -18.19
CA VAL A 300 -18.29 25.29 -19.33
C VAL A 300 -16.84 24.99 -19.62
N LEU A 301 -16.51 24.93 -20.90
CA LEU A 301 -15.14 25.05 -21.37
C LEU A 301 -15.02 26.21 -22.33
N PHE A 302 -13.80 26.73 -22.48
CA PHE A 302 -13.49 27.74 -23.44
C PHE A 302 -12.72 27.12 -24.60
N ARG A 303 -13.14 27.42 -25.82
CA ARG A 303 -12.40 27.09 -27.03
C ARG A 303 -12.00 28.37 -27.74
N ILE A 304 -11.01 28.27 -28.61
CA ILE A 304 -10.60 29.41 -29.45
C ILE A 304 -11.42 29.39 -30.74
N ASP A 305 -12.06 30.50 -31.01
CA ASP A 305 -12.73 30.73 -32.30
C ASP A 305 -11.66 30.75 -33.41
N PRO A 306 -11.77 29.89 -34.41
CA PRO A 306 -10.79 29.83 -35.50
C PRO A 306 -10.76 31.10 -36.41
N GLU A 307 -11.85 31.89 -36.46
CA GLU A 307 -11.95 33.08 -37.31
C GLU A 307 -11.42 34.33 -36.60
N THR A 308 -11.77 34.52 -35.34
CA THR A 308 -11.44 35.74 -34.58
C THR A 308 -10.21 35.56 -33.67
N GLY A 309 -9.86 34.35 -33.27
CA GLY A 309 -8.82 34.06 -32.28
C GLY A 309 -9.23 34.40 -30.85
N HIS A 310 -10.49 34.70 -30.60
CA HIS A 310 -11.04 35.00 -29.28
C HIS A 310 -11.52 33.75 -28.57
N SER A 311 -11.75 33.85 -27.27
CA SER A 311 -12.34 32.78 -26.48
C SER A 311 -13.83 32.63 -26.76
N LEU A 312 -14.27 31.42 -27.02
CA LEU A 312 -15.67 31.08 -27.21
C LEU A 312 -16.17 30.22 -26.05
N TRP A 313 -17.13 30.76 -25.32
CA TRP A 313 -17.79 30.08 -24.21
C TRP A 313 -18.64 28.92 -24.73
N THR A 314 -18.35 27.72 -24.28
CA THR A 314 -19.01 26.52 -24.77
C THR A 314 -19.55 25.70 -23.59
N TYR A 315 -20.87 25.52 -23.53
CA TYR A 315 -21.52 24.69 -22.50
C TYR A 315 -21.32 23.22 -22.83
N VAL A 316 -20.92 22.45 -21.81
CA VAL A 316 -20.66 21.01 -21.92
C VAL A 316 -21.38 20.22 -20.83
N ASN A 317 -21.55 18.94 -21.08
CA ASN A 317 -21.95 17.97 -20.07
C ASN A 317 -20.77 17.04 -19.82
N VAL A 318 -20.33 16.92 -18.58
CA VAL A 318 -19.31 15.95 -18.18
C VAL A 318 -19.97 14.60 -17.99
N ILE A 319 -19.69 13.65 -18.90
CA ILE A 319 -20.29 12.31 -18.88
C ILE A 319 -19.53 11.36 -17.98
N MET A 320 -18.19 11.45 -18.00
CA MET A 320 -17.29 10.64 -17.16
C MET A 320 -16.12 11.48 -16.67
N SER A 321 -15.60 11.11 -15.52
CA SER A 321 -14.46 11.80 -14.91
C SER A 321 -13.51 10.77 -14.27
N ASN A 322 -12.19 11.01 -14.41
CA ASN A 322 -11.17 10.31 -13.65
C ASN A 322 -10.34 11.31 -12.83
N THR A 323 -9.18 10.94 -12.34
CA THR A 323 -8.33 11.82 -11.53
C THR A 323 -7.76 13.03 -12.30
N ALA A 324 -7.57 12.93 -13.61
CA ALA A 324 -6.88 13.91 -14.45
C ALA A 324 -7.75 14.53 -15.54
N GLU A 325 -8.77 13.81 -16.02
CA GLU A 325 -9.47 14.12 -17.25
C GLU A 325 -10.99 14.02 -17.09
N HIS A 326 -11.71 14.70 -18.00
CA HIS A 326 -13.14 14.60 -18.20
C HIS A 326 -13.46 14.11 -19.61
N VAL A 327 -14.49 13.29 -19.72
CA VAL A 327 -15.16 13.04 -20.99
C VAL A 327 -16.30 14.04 -21.11
N VAL A 328 -16.31 14.81 -22.20
CA VAL A 328 -17.28 15.88 -22.41
C VAL A 328 -18.10 15.67 -23.67
N GLU A 329 -19.32 16.15 -23.62
CA GLU A 329 -20.23 16.26 -24.78
C GLU A 329 -20.75 17.69 -24.84
N ALA A 330 -20.98 18.20 -26.06
CA ALA A 330 -21.58 19.51 -26.25
C ALA A 330 -23.01 19.54 -25.66
N ASN A 331 -23.35 20.57 -24.91
CA ASN A 331 -24.70 20.78 -24.42
C ASN A 331 -25.58 21.34 -25.55
N LYS A 332 -26.25 20.45 -26.27
CA LYS A 332 -27.10 20.79 -27.43
C LYS A 332 -28.33 21.64 -27.07
N GLU A 333 -28.82 21.49 -25.83
CA GLU A 333 -29.97 22.30 -25.35
C GLU A 333 -29.62 23.79 -25.28
N ARG A 334 -28.32 24.10 -25.12
CA ARG A 334 -27.79 25.46 -25.11
C ARG A 334 -27.19 25.89 -26.45
N GLY A 335 -27.37 25.08 -27.49
CA GLY A 335 -26.87 25.40 -28.83
C GLY A 335 -25.35 25.30 -28.97
N SER A 336 -24.68 24.60 -28.01
CA SER A 336 -23.22 24.44 -28.07
C SER A 336 -22.83 23.30 -29.01
N GLU A 337 -21.67 23.47 -29.65
CA GLU A 337 -21.07 22.49 -30.55
C GLU A 337 -19.60 22.26 -30.15
N LEU A 338 -19.16 21.00 -30.27
CA LEU A 338 -17.76 20.62 -30.11
C LEU A 338 -17.34 19.74 -31.28
N ASN A 339 -16.24 20.15 -31.91
CA ASN A 339 -15.69 19.49 -33.08
C ASN A 339 -14.27 18.96 -32.75
N ILE A 340 -13.92 17.83 -33.37
CA ILE A 340 -12.55 17.31 -33.28
C ILE A 340 -11.61 18.35 -33.91
N GLY A 341 -10.52 18.66 -33.20
CA GLY A 341 -9.57 19.68 -33.60
C GLY A 341 -9.81 21.07 -32.99
N ASP A 342 -10.95 21.29 -32.29
CA ASP A 342 -11.18 22.52 -31.52
C ASP A 342 -10.04 22.73 -30.50
N ARG A 343 -9.54 23.96 -30.42
CA ARG A 343 -8.47 24.31 -29.47
C ARG A 343 -9.07 24.69 -28.13
N ILE A 344 -8.96 23.79 -27.17
CA ILE A 344 -9.55 23.92 -25.82
C ILE A 344 -8.57 24.60 -24.89
N ILE A 345 -9.01 25.64 -24.19
CA ILE A 345 -8.22 26.37 -23.21
C ILE A 345 -8.16 25.54 -21.90
N THR A 346 -6.96 25.27 -21.44
CA THR A 346 -6.71 24.43 -20.24
C THR A 346 -6.18 25.22 -19.05
N SER A 347 -5.64 26.41 -19.28
CA SER A 347 -5.23 27.34 -18.21
C SER A 347 -5.53 28.78 -18.60
N GLY A 348 -5.63 29.72 -17.64
CA GLY A 348 -6.03 31.11 -17.86
C GLY A 348 -7.56 31.29 -17.98
N ASN A 349 -8.34 30.22 -17.86
CA ASN A 349 -9.80 30.19 -18.08
C ASN A 349 -10.64 30.66 -16.89
N LEU A 350 -10.08 30.79 -15.68
CA LEU A 350 -10.85 31.13 -14.48
C LEU A 350 -11.49 32.50 -14.49
N ASN A 351 -10.87 33.50 -15.14
CA ASN A 351 -11.36 34.86 -15.24
C ASN A 351 -11.73 35.24 -16.69
N LEU A 352 -11.73 34.26 -17.60
CA LEU A 352 -11.99 34.49 -19.01
C LEU A 352 -13.48 34.70 -19.26
N GLY A 353 -13.82 35.70 -20.05
CA GLY A 353 -15.19 35.96 -20.54
C GLY A 353 -15.40 35.33 -21.93
N ASP A 354 -16.63 35.41 -22.39
CA ASP A 354 -16.95 35.14 -23.80
C ASP A 354 -16.42 36.26 -24.70
N ASP A 355 -15.98 35.94 -25.91
CA ASP A 355 -15.41 36.86 -26.89
C ASP A 355 -14.20 37.68 -26.39
N ALA A 356 -13.44 37.14 -25.43
CA ALA A 356 -12.25 37.81 -24.92
C ALA A 356 -11.02 37.53 -25.79
N GLU A 357 -10.20 38.57 -26.04
CA GLU A 357 -8.91 38.43 -26.73
C GLU A 357 -7.95 37.57 -25.86
N VAL A 358 -7.35 36.59 -26.47
CA VAL A 358 -6.41 35.67 -25.78
C VAL A 358 -5.07 35.59 -26.49
N VAL A 359 -4.01 35.37 -25.73
CA VAL A 359 -2.66 35.11 -26.22
C VAL A 359 -2.27 33.71 -25.82
N ILE A 360 -1.95 32.87 -26.79
CA ILE A 360 -1.59 31.49 -26.57
C ILE A 360 -0.12 31.42 -26.15
N GLU A 361 0.11 30.88 -25.00
CA GLU A 361 1.45 30.51 -24.54
C GLU A 361 1.79 29.12 -25.12
N ASN A 362 2.92 29.05 -25.85
CA ASN A 362 3.40 27.79 -26.47
C ASN A 362 4.15 26.92 -25.48
#